data_539741c6b0f5bccbb2baedd9ca2621ad
#
_entry.id   539741c6b0f5bccbb2baedd9ca2621ad
#
_cell.length_a   1.000
_cell.length_b   1.000
_cell.length_c   1.000
_cell.angle_alpha   90.00
_cell.angle_beta   90.00
_cell.angle_gamma   90.00
#
_symmetry.space_group_name_H-M   'P 1'
#
loop_
_entity.id
_entity.type
_entity.pdbx_description
1 polymer ?
#
loop_
_entity_poly.entity_id
_entity_poly.type
_entity_poly.pdbx_seq_one_letter_code
_entity_poly.pdbx_strand_id
1 'polypeptide(L)'
;NKMFDIHASGHGYQNDLRLMLALAKPKFFMPIHGERHMLEAHARLAEDMGIARDNIFILSNGNILELAKKGGGPVVAGAISKTKLPNSPVMVDGLGIGDIGEVVLRDRQVMAQDGMFVTIITIDSNTQKVIGDPEIISRGFMYMKGNDQLIKDTVTKIKDICNKHTANKLENWSPLRAALRDDIGSYLFQKTERRPMVL
;
A
#
# COMPACT_ATOMS: atom_id res chain seq x y z
N ASN A 1 4.51 -23.67 25.18
CA ASN A 1 5.49 -23.82 24.10
C ASN A 1 4.71 -24.19 22.84
N LYS A 2 4.31 -23.19 22.04
CA LYS A 2 3.83 -23.45 20.69
C LYS A 2 5.07 -23.83 19.87
N MET A 3 5.16 -25.07 19.42
CA MET A 3 6.06 -25.44 18.34
C MET A 3 5.72 -24.52 17.16
N PHE A 4 6.72 -23.78 16.67
CA PHE A 4 6.58 -23.08 15.42
C PHE A 4 6.41 -24.12 14.32
N ASP A 5 5.31 -24.03 13.57
CA ASP A 5 5.14 -24.85 12.38
C ASP A 5 6.28 -24.48 11.40
N ILE A 6 7.22 -25.42 11.26
CA ILE A 6 8.32 -25.24 10.32
C ILE A 6 7.73 -25.48 8.94
N HIS A 7 7.61 -24.40 8.18
CA HIS A 7 7.14 -24.49 6.79
C HIS A 7 8.26 -25.02 5.91
N ALA A 8 8.04 -26.20 5.31
CA ALA A 8 8.89 -26.68 4.23
C ALA A 8 8.45 -26.02 2.92
N SER A 9 9.37 -25.33 2.24
CA SER A 9 9.10 -24.74 0.93
C SER A 9 8.75 -25.82 -0.09
N GLY A 10 7.71 -25.58 -0.91
CA GLY A 10 7.41 -26.42 -2.09
C GLY A 10 8.30 -26.13 -3.29
N HIS A 11 9.18 -25.13 -3.20
CA HIS A 11 10.13 -24.79 -4.26
C HIS A 11 11.38 -25.66 -4.18
N GLY A 12 11.95 -25.98 -5.34
CA GLY A 12 13.21 -26.73 -5.41
C GLY A 12 14.37 -25.98 -4.80
N TYR A 13 15.27 -26.71 -4.13
CA TYR A 13 16.53 -26.18 -3.65
C TYR A 13 17.53 -25.99 -4.80
N GLN A 14 18.64 -25.33 -4.54
CA GLN A 14 19.68 -25.04 -5.52
C GLN A 14 20.14 -26.30 -6.30
N ASN A 15 20.27 -27.43 -5.64
CA ASN A 15 20.67 -28.67 -6.30
C ASN A 15 19.60 -29.27 -7.20
N ASP A 16 18.32 -29.10 -6.85
CA ASP A 16 17.20 -29.53 -7.68
C ASP A 16 17.14 -28.70 -8.97
N LEU A 17 17.37 -27.36 -8.85
CA LEU A 17 17.45 -26.48 -10.00
C LEU A 17 18.65 -26.82 -10.92
N ARG A 18 19.82 -27.16 -10.34
CA ARG A 18 20.98 -27.64 -11.09
C ARG A 18 20.66 -28.93 -11.83
N LEU A 19 20.02 -29.88 -11.17
CA LEU A 19 19.61 -31.14 -11.78
C LEU A 19 18.69 -30.90 -12.97
N MET A 20 17.68 -30.04 -12.81
CA MET A 20 16.76 -29.68 -13.90
C MET A 20 17.49 -29.06 -15.10
N LEU A 21 18.42 -28.13 -14.86
CA LEU A 21 19.23 -27.53 -15.92
C LEU A 21 20.13 -28.54 -16.60
N ALA A 22 20.75 -29.46 -15.83
CA ALA A 22 21.60 -30.53 -16.38
C ALA A 22 20.83 -31.53 -17.26
N LEU A 23 19.58 -31.85 -16.90
CA LEU A 23 18.71 -32.75 -17.65
C LEU A 23 18.13 -32.07 -18.90
N ALA A 24 17.62 -30.83 -18.73
CA ALA A 24 16.95 -30.11 -19.82
C ALA A 24 17.93 -29.55 -20.86
N LYS A 25 19.16 -29.22 -20.45
CA LYS A 25 20.21 -28.59 -21.28
C LYS A 25 19.68 -27.47 -22.17
N PRO A 26 18.98 -26.48 -21.62
CA PRO A 26 18.34 -25.46 -22.44
C PRO A 26 19.37 -24.57 -23.12
N LYS A 27 19.10 -24.19 -24.36
CA LYS A 27 19.94 -23.19 -25.07
C LYS A 27 19.72 -21.78 -24.54
N PHE A 28 18.45 -21.46 -24.19
CA PHE A 28 18.06 -20.18 -23.64
C PHE A 28 17.39 -20.42 -22.29
N PHE A 29 17.63 -19.51 -21.34
CA PHE A 29 17.10 -19.62 -20.00
C PHE A 29 16.45 -18.30 -19.56
N MET A 30 15.26 -18.42 -18.98
CA MET A 30 14.54 -17.28 -18.40
C MET A 30 13.95 -17.71 -17.04
N PRO A 31 14.56 -17.26 -15.93
CA PRO A 31 14.00 -17.51 -14.61
C PRO A 31 12.72 -16.71 -14.42
N ILE A 32 11.70 -17.33 -13.81
CA ILE A 32 10.41 -16.74 -13.51
C ILE A 32 10.00 -17.04 -12.07
N HIS A 33 8.96 -16.38 -11.59
CA HIS A 33 8.32 -16.66 -10.30
C HIS A 33 9.25 -16.42 -9.11
N GLY A 34 9.57 -15.17 -8.87
CA GLY A 34 10.37 -14.75 -7.71
C GLY A 34 10.67 -13.26 -7.74
N GLU A 35 11.21 -12.77 -6.66
CA GLU A 35 11.74 -11.42 -6.58
C GLU A 35 13.01 -11.28 -7.42
N ARG A 36 13.38 -10.05 -7.75
CA ARG A 36 14.52 -9.77 -8.63
C ARG A 36 15.81 -10.47 -8.16
N HIS A 37 16.10 -10.46 -6.88
CA HIS A 37 17.31 -11.10 -6.33
C HIS A 37 17.29 -12.63 -6.48
N MET A 38 16.12 -13.26 -6.41
CA MET A 38 15.95 -14.71 -6.62
C MET A 38 16.18 -15.07 -8.09
N LEU A 39 15.62 -14.26 -9.01
CA LEU A 39 15.83 -14.43 -10.45
C LEU A 39 17.30 -14.28 -10.84
N GLU A 40 18.01 -13.30 -10.24
CA GLU A 40 19.45 -13.11 -10.43
C GLU A 40 20.27 -14.29 -9.89
N ALA A 41 19.91 -14.84 -8.72
CA ALA A 41 20.57 -16.03 -8.17
C ALA A 41 20.37 -17.26 -9.06
N HIS A 42 19.15 -17.47 -9.61
CA HIS A 42 18.85 -18.57 -10.52
C HIS A 42 19.55 -18.40 -11.88
N ALA A 43 19.70 -17.16 -12.34
CA ALA A 43 20.45 -16.86 -13.56
C ALA A 43 21.95 -17.19 -13.41
N ARG A 44 22.57 -16.83 -12.26
CA ARG A 44 23.96 -17.21 -11.96
C ARG A 44 24.15 -18.72 -11.91
N LEU A 45 23.17 -19.42 -11.29
CA LEU A 45 23.17 -20.88 -11.27
C LEU A 45 23.16 -21.47 -12.70
N ALA A 46 22.36 -20.89 -13.59
CA ALA A 46 22.30 -21.32 -14.99
C ALA A 46 23.63 -21.07 -15.73
N GLU A 47 24.27 -19.94 -15.44
CA GLU A 47 25.61 -19.60 -15.96
C GLU A 47 26.67 -20.59 -15.46
N ASP A 48 26.67 -20.92 -14.16
CA ASP A 48 27.54 -21.94 -13.55
C ASP A 48 27.35 -23.34 -14.19
N MET A 49 26.13 -23.63 -14.67
CA MET A 49 25.79 -24.87 -15.37
C MET A 49 26.14 -24.84 -16.88
N GLY A 50 26.79 -23.79 -17.34
CA GLY A 50 27.33 -23.67 -18.70
C GLY A 50 26.43 -23.00 -19.73
N ILE A 51 25.32 -22.39 -19.31
CA ILE A 51 24.50 -21.58 -20.22
C ILE A 51 25.17 -20.21 -20.43
N ALA A 52 25.45 -19.85 -21.69
CA ALA A 52 26.07 -18.59 -22.00
C ALA A 52 25.25 -17.40 -21.49
N ARG A 53 25.90 -16.40 -20.89
CA ARG A 53 25.23 -15.23 -20.28
C ARG A 53 24.27 -14.53 -21.24
N ASP A 54 24.64 -14.42 -22.51
CA ASP A 54 23.81 -13.80 -23.56
C ASP A 54 22.52 -14.58 -23.86
N ASN A 55 22.43 -15.82 -23.42
CA ASN A 55 21.27 -16.67 -23.53
C ASN A 55 20.41 -16.72 -22.26
N ILE A 56 20.75 -15.93 -21.24
CA ILE A 56 20.04 -15.85 -19.98
C ILE A 56 19.30 -14.51 -19.88
N PHE A 57 17.98 -14.56 -19.78
CA PHE A 57 17.11 -13.38 -19.83
C PHE A 57 16.37 -13.19 -18.52
N ILE A 58 16.71 -12.13 -17.77
CA ILE A 58 16.00 -11.75 -16.56
C ILE A 58 15.05 -10.63 -16.90
N LEU A 59 13.76 -10.94 -16.94
CA LEU A 59 12.70 -10.02 -17.35
C LEU A 59 11.99 -9.41 -16.14
N SER A 60 11.50 -8.20 -16.32
CA SER A 60 10.47 -7.60 -15.44
C SER A 60 9.11 -7.77 -16.09
N ASN A 61 8.04 -7.66 -15.28
CA ASN A 61 6.68 -7.68 -15.81
C ASN A 61 6.51 -6.66 -16.95
N GLY A 62 5.83 -7.07 -18.01
CA GLY A 62 5.65 -6.28 -19.22
C GLY A 62 6.80 -6.34 -20.22
N ASN A 63 7.98 -6.88 -19.87
CA ASN A 63 9.02 -7.12 -20.87
C ASN A 63 8.63 -8.27 -21.82
N ILE A 64 9.04 -8.17 -23.07
CA ILE A 64 8.81 -9.17 -24.10
C ILE A 64 10.15 -9.79 -24.48
N LEU A 65 10.25 -11.13 -24.42
CA LEU A 65 11.38 -11.89 -24.96
C LEU A 65 11.02 -12.35 -26.38
N GLU A 66 11.79 -11.90 -27.35
CA GLU A 66 11.66 -12.32 -28.75
C GLU A 66 12.65 -13.44 -29.02
N LEU A 67 12.15 -14.56 -29.52
CA LEU A 67 12.97 -15.71 -29.92
C LEU A 67 12.90 -15.88 -31.44
N ALA A 68 14.03 -15.71 -32.11
CA ALA A 68 14.12 -15.81 -33.56
C ALA A 68 14.49 -17.21 -34.03
N LYS A 69 13.82 -17.69 -35.08
CA LYS A 69 14.13 -18.91 -35.80
C LYS A 69 14.75 -18.57 -37.18
N LYS A 70 15.66 -19.38 -37.67
CA LYS A 70 16.19 -19.28 -39.03
C LYS A 70 15.55 -20.36 -39.89
N GLY A 71 14.73 -19.94 -40.87
CA GLY A 71 14.20 -20.85 -41.88
C GLY A 71 13.40 -22.04 -41.39
N GLY A 72 12.55 -21.89 -40.36
CA GLY A 72 11.75 -22.99 -39.78
C GLY A 72 12.53 -23.96 -38.88
N GLY A 73 13.83 -23.77 -38.73
CA GLY A 73 14.73 -24.55 -37.86
C GLY A 73 14.63 -24.20 -36.37
N PRO A 74 15.63 -24.62 -35.57
CA PRO A 74 15.68 -24.31 -34.14
C PRO A 74 15.83 -22.81 -33.89
N VAL A 75 15.46 -22.36 -32.68
CA VAL A 75 15.68 -20.98 -32.21
C VAL A 75 17.18 -20.69 -32.19
N VAL A 76 17.60 -19.62 -32.87
CA VAL A 76 19.02 -19.27 -33.04
C VAL A 76 19.43 -18.06 -32.20
N ALA A 77 18.50 -17.14 -31.90
CA ALA A 77 18.77 -15.95 -31.11
C ALA A 77 17.59 -15.59 -30.19
N GLY A 78 17.89 -14.93 -29.10
CA GLY A 78 16.91 -14.32 -28.20
C GLY A 78 17.30 -12.87 -27.91
N ALA A 79 16.33 -11.98 -27.78
CA ALA A 79 16.54 -10.58 -27.40
C ALA A 79 15.34 -10.05 -26.60
N ILE A 80 15.62 -9.14 -25.68
CA ILE A 80 14.55 -8.40 -24.99
C ILE A 80 14.09 -7.28 -25.91
N SER A 81 12.80 -7.26 -26.23
CA SER A 81 12.19 -6.22 -27.08
C SER A 81 12.29 -4.85 -26.41
N LYS A 82 12.40 -3.81 -27.22
CA LYS A 82 12.30 -2.42 -26.76
C LYS A 82 10.87 -2.06 -26.37
N THR A 83 9.88 -2.75 -26.93
CA THR A 83 8.47 -2.57 -26.61
C THR A 83 8.14 -3.30 -25.30
N LYS A 84 7.31 -2.66 -24.46
CA LYS A 84 6.79 -3.25 -23.23
C LYS A 84 5.28 -3.31 -23.27
N LEU A 85 4.70 -4.34 -22.66
CA LEU A 85 3.28 -4.42 -22.43
C LEU A 85 2.90 -3.59 -21.18
N PRO A 86 1.71 -2.99 -21.14
CA PRO A 86 1.18 -2.39 -19.93
C PRO A 86 1.12 -3.43 -18.81
N ASN A 87 1.63 -3.07 -17.63
CA ASN A 87 1.68 -3.97 -16.46
C ASN A 87 1.22 -3.28 -15.18
N SER A 88 0.31 -2.31 -15.30
CA SER A 88 -0.26 -1.65 -14.14
C SER A 88 -0.93 -2.67 -13.23
N PRO A 89 -0.65 -2.65 -11.92
CA PRO A 89 -1.30 -3.55 -10.98
C PRO A 89 -2.80 -3.25 -10.92
N VAL A 90 -3.60 -4.29 -10.91
CA VAL A 90 -5.04 -4.21 -10.67
C VAL A 90 -5.29 -4.65 -9.24
N MET A 91 -5.86 -3.76 -8.44
CA MET A 91 -6.16 -4.06 -7.04
C MET A 91 -7.46 -4.88 -6.96
N VAL A 92 -7.45 -5.90 -6.11
CA VAL A 92 -8.63 -6.75 -5.85
C VAL A 92 -8.96 -6.66 -4.38
N ASP A 93 -10.21 -6.36 -4.04
CA ASP A 93 -10.74 -6.34 -2.68
C ASP A 93 -12.08 -7.05 -2.62
N GLY A 94 -12.14 -8.14 -1.88
CA GLY A 94 -13.32 -8.98 -1.83
C GLY A 94 -13.71 -9.47 -3.23
N LEU A 95 -14.92 -9.15 -3.67
CA LEU A 95 -15.44 -9.51 -4.99
C LEU A 95 -15.19 -8.43 -6.05
N GLY A 96 -14.68 -7.25 -5.67
CA GLY A 96 -14.40 -6.13 -6.56
C GLY A 96 -13.03 -6.22 -7.22
N ILE A 97 -12.97 -6.12 -8.53
CA ILE A 97 -11.74 -6.05 -9.31
C ILE A 97 -11.57 -4.62 -9.83
N GLY A 98 -10.50 -3.94 -9.39
CA GLY A 98 -10.21 -2.57 -9.80
C GLY A 98 -11.00 -1.47 -9.07
N ASP A 99 -11.85 -1.82 -8.10
CA ASP A 99 -12.72 -0.89 -7.37
C ASP A 99 -11.98 -0.09 -6.29
N ILE A 100 -10.77 -0.49 -5.93
CA ILE A 100 -9.97 0.21 -4.91
C ILE A 100 -9.06 1.22 -5.58
N GLY A 101 -9.44 2.50 -5.43
CA GLY A 101 -8.59 3.62 -5.81
C GLY A 101 -7.48 3.91 -4.78
N GLU A 102 -6.50 4.71 -5.20
CA GLU A 102 -5.39 5.16 -4.34
C GLU A 102 -5.85 5.85 -3.05
N VAL A 103 -7.00 6.53 -3.09
CA VAL A 103 -7.60 7.22 -1.93
C VAL A 103 -7.98 6.21 -0.85
N VAL A 104 -8.65 5.12 -1.22
CA VAL A 104 -9.08 4.07 -0.27
C VAL A 104 -7.88 3.38 0.35
N LEU A 105 -6.84 3.10 -0.44
CA LEU A 105 -5.60 2.49 0.08
C LEU A 105 -4.88 3.42 1.06
N ARG A 106 -4.77 4.70 0.73
CA ARG A 106 -4.18 5.71 1.60
C ARG A 106 -4.95 5.84 2.91
N ASP A 107 -6.28 5.89 2.85
CA ASP A 107 -7.13 6.00 4.04
C ASP A 107 -6.98 4.76 4.94
N ARG A 108 -6.95 3.55 4.38
CA ARG A 108 -6.67 2.32 5.11
C ARG A 108 -5.29 2.34 5.76
N GLN A 109 -4.28 2.85 5.06
CA GLN A 109 -2.91 2.96 5.57
C GLN A 109 -2.84 3.92 6.75
N VAL A 110 -3.46 5.11 6.66
CA VAL A 110 -3.53 6.09 7.76
C VAL A 110 -4.25 5.49 8.97
N MET A 111 -5.40 4.84 8.77
CA MET A 111 -6.13 4.17 9.85
C MET A 111 -5.32 3.04 10.50
N ALA A 112 -4.54 2.30 9.72
CA ALA A 112 -3.70 1.21 10.25
C ALA A 112 -2.49 1.72 11.04
N GLN A 113 -1.89 2.85 10.63
CA GLN A 113 -0.71 3.43 11.28
C GLN A 113 -1.06 4.27 12.50
N ASP A 114 -1.97 5.23 12.35
CA ASP A 114 -2.24 6.28 13.34
C ASP A 114 -3.65 6.22 13.92
N GLY A 115 -4.49 5.34 13.39
CA GLY A 115 -5.85 5.17 13.88
C GLY A 115 -6.83 6.25 13.41
N MET A 116 -7.94 6.36 14.12
CA MET A 116 -9.07 7.22 13.76
C MET A 116 -9.51 8.07 14.95
N PHE A 117 -9.85 9.33 14.67
CA PHE A 117 -10.34 10.30 15.61
C PHE A 117 -11.62 10.95 15.06
N VAL A 118 -12.75 10.60 15.63
CA VAL A 118 -14.07 11.07 15.20
C VAL A 118 -14.59 12.11 16.18
N THR A 119 -15.07 13.24 15.65
CA THR A 119 -15.73 14.27 16.42
C THR A 119 -17.18 14.40 15.98
N ILE A 120 -18.11 14.33 16.91
CA ILE A 120 -19.54 14.51 16.68
C ILE A 120 -19.97 15.84 17.30
N ILE A 121 -20.43 16.75 16.48
CA ILE A 121 -20.76 18.11 16.87
C ILE A 121 -22.23 18.37 16.54
N THR A 122 -23.02 18.70 17.55
CA THR A 122 -24.42 19.10 17.37
C THR A 122 -24.50 20.62 17.23
N ILE A 123 -25.12 21.08 16.16
CA ILE A 123 -25.25 22.51 15.86
C ILE A 123 -26.74 22.82 15.66
N ASP A 124 -27.22 23.88 16.34
CA ASP A 124 -28.56 24.39 16.17
C ASP A 124 -28.72 24.97 14.76
N SER A 125 -29.75 24.54 14.04
CA SER A 125 -29.97 24.92 12.64
C SER A 125 -30.35 26.40 12.47
N ASN A 126 -30.94 27.02 13.48
CA ASN A 126 -31.41 28.40 13.40
C ASN A 126 -30.34 29.40 13.83
N THR A 127 -29.70 29.11 14.98
CA THR A 127 -28.68 29.96 15.59
C THR A 127 -27.28 29.64 15.11
N GLN A 128 -27.09 28.50 14.47
CA GLN A 128 -25.79 27.95 14.05
C GLN A 128 -24.75 27.84 15.19
N LYS A 129 -25.20 27.75 16.43
CA LYS A 129 -24.33 27.57 17.60
C LYS A 129 -24.20 26.11 17.97
N VAL A 130 -23.03 25.75 18.48
CA VAL A 130 -22.77 24.41 19.03
C VAL A 130 -23.64 24.19 20.25
N ILE A 131 -24.36 23.06 20.29
CA ILE A 131 -25.18 22.62 21.41
C ILE A 131 -24.38 21.58 22.21
N GLY A 132 -24.14 21.88 23.47
CA GLY A 132 -23.42 20.98 24.37
C GLY A 132 -21.93 20.86 24.08
N ASP A 133 -21.35 19.76 24.52
CA ASP A 133 -19.96 19.43 24.27
C ASP A 133 -19.82 18.50 23.06
N PRO A 134 -18.86 18.71 22.15
CA PRO A 134 -18.53 17.74 21.12
C PRO A 134 -18.19 16.37 21.72
N GLU A 135 -18.78 15.32 21.16
CA GLU A 135 -18.40 13.95 21.51
C GLU A 135 -17.17 13.53 20.71
N ILE A 136 -16.23 12.85 21.37
CA ILE A 136 -15.00 12.36 20.76
C ILE A 136 -14.95 10.84 20.87
N ILE A 137 -14.75 10.19 19.73
CA ILE A 137 -14.52 8.74 19.62
C ILE A 137 -13.16 8.51 19.01
N SER A 138 -12.29 7.77 19.69
CA SER A 138 -10.96 7.38 19.20
C SER A 138 -10.87 5.86 19.05
N ARG A 139 -10.27 5.41 17.94
CA ARG A 139 -9.96 4.00 17.70
C ARG A 139 -8.56 3.88 17.07
N GLY A 140 -7.74 3.04 17.69
CA GLY A 140 -6.38 2.78 17.18
C GLY A 140 -5.39 3.95 17.33
N PHE A 141 -5.84 5.16 17.74
CA PHE A 141 -5.00 6.34 17.88
C PHE A 141 -4.46 6.49 19.30
N MET A 142 -5.34 6.64 20.26
CA MET A 142 -4.97 6.79 21.67
C MET A 142 -6.00 6.14 22.60
N TYR A 143 -5.56 5.76 23.79
CA TYR A 143 -6.46 5.32 24.83
C TYR A 143 -7.10 6.54 25.50
N MET A 144 -8.43 6.59 25.54
CA MET A 144 -9.17 7.76 26.05
C MET A 144 -8.95 7.98 27.53
N LYS A 145 -8.90 6.89 28.33
CA LYS A 145 -8.61 6.98 29.78
C LYS A 145 -7.15 7.37 30.00
N GLY A 146 -6.91 8.45 30.73
CA GLY A 146 -5.57 8.98 31.00
C GLY A 146 -5.14 10.12 30.08
N ASN A 147 -5.94 10.48 29.07
CA ASN A 147 -5.68 11.61 28.19
C ASN A 147 -6.74 12.73 28.34
N ASP A 148 -7.34 12.85 29.54
CA ASP A 148 -8.47 13.74 29.81
C ASP A 148 -8.16 15.21 29.48
N GLN A 149 -6.91 15.66 29.72
CA GLN A 149 -6.52 17.04 29.41
C GLN A 149 -6.49 17.27 27.89
N LEU A 150 -5.90 16.37 27.13
CA LEU A 150 -5.85 16.47 25.67
C LEU A 150 -7.27 16.48 25.07
N ILE A 151 -8.17 15.68 25.63
CA ILE A 151 -9.57 15.64 25.19
C ILE A 151 -10.25 16.97 25.47
N LYS A 152 -10.13 17.52 26.68
CA LYS A 152 -10.71 18.82 27.07
C LYS A 152 -10.19 19.96 26.18
N ASP A 153 -8.88 19.99 25.96
CA ASP A 153 -8.25 21.00 25.10
C ASP A 153 -8.74 20.87 23.65
N THR A 154 -8.92 19.63 23.17
CA THR A 154 -9.45 19.37 21.82
C THR A 154 -10.89 19.82 21.70
N VAL A 155 -11.76 19.53 22.71
CA VAL A 155 -13.14 20.00 22.76
C VAL A 155 -13.20 21.52 22.70
N THR A 156 -12.37 22.20 23.49
CA THR A 156 -12.29 23.68 23.48
C THR A 156 -11.91 24.18 22.09
N LYS A 157 -10.87 23.61 21.48
CA LYS A 157 -10.44 23.99 20.15
C LYS A 157 -11.52 23.75 19.09
N ILE A 158 -12.26 22.65 19.16
CA ILE A 158 -13.41 22.36 18.26
C ILE A 158 -14.44 23.48 18.37
N LYS A 159 -14.82 23.87 19.59
CA LYS A 159 -15.79 24.94 19.83
C LYS A 159 -15.30 26.29 19.26
N ASP A 160 -14.04 26.61 19.46
CA ASP A 160 -13.44 27.84 18.92
C ASP A 160 -13.48 27.88 17.39
N ILE A 161 -13.12 26.77 16.73
CA ILE A 161 -13.19 26.64 15.27
C ILE A 161 -14.65 26.80 14.80
N CYS A 162 -15.59 26.12 15.44
CA CYS A 162 -17.00 26.24 15.10
C CYS A 162 -17.49 27.67 15.25
N ASN A 163 -17.24 28.31 16.40
CA ASN A 163 -17.68 29.69 16.69
C ASN A 163 -17.08 30.69 15.66
N LYS A 164 -15.81 30.52 15.29
CA LYS A 164 -15.15 31.35 14.28
C LYS A 164 -15.83 31.24 12.91
N HIS A 165 -16.16 30.04 12.51
CA HIS A 165 -16.75 29.79 11.19
C HIS A 165 -18.25 30.08 11.14
N THR A 166 -18.97 29.97 12.26
CA THR A 166 -20.41 30.26 12.33
C THR A 166 -20.73 31.69 12.72
N ALA A 167 -19.72 32.57 12.89
CA ALA A 167 -19.91 34.00 13.16
C ALA A 167 -20.77 34.69 12.06
N ASN A 168 -20.63 34.25 10.83
CA ASN A 168 -21.50 34.59 9.71
C ASN A 168 -22.33 33.37 9.33
N LYS A 169 -23.62 33.59 9.05
CA LYS A 169 -24.52 32.48 8.72
C LYS A 169 -23.95 31.63 7.55
N LEU A 170 -23.70 30.34 7.80
CA LEU A 170 -23.15 29.42 6.84
C LEU A 170 -24.25 28.88 5.92
N GLU A 171 -24.11 29.04 4.61
CA GLU A 171 -24.93 28.38 3.61
C GLU A 171 -24.42 26.97 3.28
N ASN A 172 -23.10 26.74 3.49
CA ASN A 172 -22.45 25.47 3.21
C ASN A 172 -21.51 25.07 4.38
N TRP A 173 -21.64 23.84 4.83
CA TRP A 173 -20.86 23.25 5.94
C TRP A 173 -19.51 22.67 5.51
N SER A 174 -19.22 22.58 4.22
CA SER A 174 -17.97 21.96 3.73
C SER A 174 -16.72 22.70 4.18
N PRO A 175 -16.65 24.07 4.20
CA PRO A 175 -15.49 24.79 4.72
C PRO A 175 -15.23 24.53 6.20
N LEU A 176 -16.30 24.46 7.03
CA LEU A 176 -16.17 24.15 8.45
C LEU A 176 -15.63 22.73 8.66
N ARG A 177 -16.15 21.74 7.92
CA ARG A 177 -15.65 20.36 8.00
C ARG A 177 -14.18 20.27 7.63
N ALA A 178 -13.76 20.96 6.58
CA ALA A 178 -12.36 21.00 6.15
C ALA A 178 -11.47 21.64 7.24
N ALA A 179 -11.86 22.79 7.78
CA ALA A 179 -11.13 23.49 8.85
C ALA A 179 -11.02 22.60 10.11
N LEU A 180 -12.12 21.96 10.53
CA LEU A 180 -12.10 21.03 11.68
C LEU A 180 -11.13 19.88 11.44
N ARG A 181 -11.19 19.22 10.28
CA ARG A 181 -10.29 18.12 9.96
C ARG A 181 -8.82 18.56 10.00
N ASP A 182 -8.50 19.68 9.36
CA ASP A 182 -7.13 20.12 9.15
C ASP A 182 -6.53 20.73 10.44
N ASP A 183 -7.29 21.56 11.16
CA ASP A 183 -6.83 22.22 12.39
C ASP A 183 -6.75 21.22 13.56
N ILE A 184 -7.72 20.30 13.70
CA ILE A 184 -7.66 19.26 14.74
C ILE A 184 -6.58 18.24 14.41
N GLY A 185 -6.44 17.82 13.15
CA GLY A 185 -5.35 16.94 12.72
C GLY A 185 -3.98 17.52 13.02
N SER A 186 -3.78 18.83 12.73
CA SER A 186 -2.54 19.54 13.03
C SER A 186 -2.30 19.67 14.53
N TYR A 187 -3.33 19.95 15.31
CA TYR A 187 -3.24 20.05 16.77
C TYR A 187 -2.87 18.70 17.40
N LEU A 188 -3.54 17.62 17.00
CA LEU A 188 -3.23 16.28 17.49
C LEU A 188 -1.79 15.88 17.14
N PHE A 189 -1.34 16.19 15.93
CA PHE A 189 0.04 15.94 15.52
C PHE A 189 1.06 16.70 16.40
N GLN A 190 0.82 17.96 16.67
CA GLN A 190 1.70 18.77 17.56
C GLN A 190 1.79 18.19 18.97
N LYS A 191 0.71 17.56 19.46
CA LYS A 191 0.64 17.01 20.83
C LYS A 191 1.13 15.55 20.93
N THR A 192 1.05 14.78 19.85
CA THR A 192 1.27 13.31 19.89
C THR A 192 2.25 12.79 18.86
N GLU A 193 2.70 13.62 17.91
CA GLU A 193 3.52 13.27 16.75
C GLU A 193 2.85 12.21 15.84
N ARG A 194 1.53 12.01 15.99
CA ARG A 194 0.72 11.09 15.18
C ARG A 194 -0.36 11.85 14.41
N ARG A 195 -0.71 11.33 13.23
CA ARG A 195 -1.73 11.91 12.34
C ARG A 195 -2.90 10.96 12.14
N PRO A 196 -3.82 10.84 13.12
CA PRO A 196 -4.98 9.99 12.93
C PRO A 196 -5.88 10.51 11.82
N MET A 197 -6.70 9.63 11.26
CA MET A 197 -7.77 10.05 10.36
C MET A 197 -8.82 10.82 11.16
N VAL A 198 -8.94 12.11 10.94
CA VAL A 198 -9.93 12.98 11.61
C VAL A 198 -11.20 13.03 10.76
N LEU A 199 -12.33 12.64 11.37
CA LEU A 199 -13.67 12.62 10.79
C LEU A 199 -14.64 13.47 11.64
#